data_bc46dafcdd2d00819f3127902a6eb884
#
_entry.id   bc46dafcdd2d00819f3127902a6eb884
#
_cell.length_a   1.000
_cell.length_b   1.000
_cell.length_c   1.000
_cell.angle_alpha   90.00
_cell.angle_beta   90.00
_cell.angle_gamma   90.00
#
_symmetry.space_group_name_H-M   'P 1'
#
loop_
_entity.id
_entity.type
_entity.pdbx_description
1 polymer ?
#
loop_
_entity_poly.entity_id
_entity_poly.type
_entity_poly.pdbx_seq_one_letter_code
_entity_poly.pdbx_strand_id
1 'polypeptide(L)'
;MADGLKGETRGRWSVTMSDAQRMERLSAMLKRRGIILPAFEIYGGLSGFIDYGPVGARILRRVIENWIDHWTSHGDIVEINSPTITPQPVLVASGHVGEFNDLMTECGNCTGTFRADQLAEGVHPNPDSLNSDEIDEILVSKKIPCPNCAEQAWTPSRPMNLMFSTSIGAMKSTRQAYMRPETAQGMFMLYPSLYRHFRQKLPFGAIQTGKGYRNEISPRQGMIRLREFNMAELEYFIDPENPPAVDLSNRTDLISLIPDSTGSNSEPCNLSFANALDKGIIKHPTVAWFLARTWDFLIGLGIDPTRIRFRQHESTEMAHYASDCWDCEIHGEHGWVECVGIANRTCHDLQQHEAHSTSKSLRAWRDFESPRKEVREVLAPNTAVIGPTFKGQAGAIVTALGALTELPEPPFILNLAGGSTVEITPEMVSRKTIETSVAGEWFTPHVIEPAFGIDRIIWHILDHSYSEIEKSGEEYTVLRLAESVAPSDVIILPLFDKDGMGRIARKLTDQINGLRMIKAELDNSKSIGRRYARADEIGIPWAITVDHTTTEDSTVTIRRRDDQKQIRANIDDVIDSLAKGNLSSLF
;
A
#
# COMPACT_ATOMS: atom_id res chain seq x y z
N MET A 1 -3.27 38.56 46.57
CA MET A 1 -2.16 39.22 45.88
C MET A 1 -1.81 38.32 44.71
N ALA A 2 -2.23 38.74 43.53
CA ALA A 2 -2.02 38.07 42.28
C ALA A 2 -0.74 38.64 41.65
N ASP A 3 0.13 37.78 41.21
CA ASP A 3 1.18 38.03 40.22
C ASP A 3 1.37 36.70 39.48
N GLY A 4 1.02 36.52 38.21
CA GLY A 4 1.52 37.30 37.09
C GLY A 4 2.40 36.36 36.27
N LEU A 5 1.82 35.23 35.71
CA LEU A 5 2.49 34.40 34.71
C LEU A 5 2.32 35.14 33.35
N LYS A 6 3.37 35.83 32.96
CA LYS A 6 3.50 36.37 31.60
C LYS A 6 3.66 35.23 30.60
N GLY A 7 2.62 35.07 29.76
CA GLY A 7 2.67 34.18 28.64
C GLY A 7 3.75 34.59 27.64
N GLU A 8 4.58 33.65 27.27
CA GLU A 8 5.49 33.74 26.12
C GLU A 8 4.68 33.89 24.86
N THR A 9 4.94 34.96 24.14
CA THR A 9 4.36 35.29 22.83
C THR A 9 4.73 34.23 21.80
N ARG A 10 3.77 33.39 21.47
CA ARG A 10 3.80 32.63 20.21
C ARG A 10 3.91 33.65 19.07
N GLY A 11 4.96 33.54 18.27
CA GLY A 11 5.18 34.39 17.12
C GLY A 11 3.93 34.42 16.22
N ARG A 12 3.52 35.60 15.80
CA ARG A 12 2.39 35.83 14.94
C ARG A 12 2.60 35.12 13.60
N TRP A 13 1.83 34.08 13.36
CA TRP A 13 1.63 33.51 12.05
C TRP A 13 0.68 34.43 11.30
N SER A 14 1.16 35.12 10.29
CA SER A 14 0.25 35.83 9.37
C SER A 14 0.93 36.22 8.06
N VAL A 15 0.81 35.36 7.09
CA VAL A 15 0.38 35.82 5.78
C VAL A 15 -0.70 34.81 5.36
N THR A 16 -1.95 35.24 5.23
CA THR A 16 -3.01 34.45 4.63
C THR A 16 -2.76 34.40 3.13
N MET A 17 -1.85 33.51 2.72
CA MET A 17 -1.71 33.12 1.33
C MET A 17 -2.92 32.30 0.90
N SER A 18 -3.33 32.44 -0.36
CA SER A 18 -4.27 31.47 -0.93
C SER A 18 -3.59 30.10 -1.03
N ASP A 19 -4.37 29.02 -0.87
CA ASP A 19 -3.87 27.65 -0.97
C ASP A 19 -3.13 27.42 -2.30
N ALA A 20 -3.60 27.99 -3.41
CA ALA A 20 -2.95 27.93 -4.71
C ALA A 20 -1.53 28.53 -4.72
N GLN A 21 -1.32 29.67 -4.03
CA GLN A 21 0.02 30.28 -3.94
C GLN A 21 0.96 29.46 -3.08
N ARG A 22 0.46 28.85 -2.01
CA ARG A 22 1.22 27.93 -1.16
C ARG A 22 1.71 26.72 -1.97
N MET A 23 0.83 26.12 -2.79
CA MET A 23 1.17 24.99 -3.66
C MET A 23 2.20 25.31 -4.73
N GLU A 24 2.10 26.48 -5.36
CA GLU A 24 3.07 26.92 -6.34
C GLU A 24 4.47 27.04 -5.68
N ARG A 25 4.55 27.63 -4.49
CA ARG A 25 5.81 27.76 -3.74
C ARG A 25 6.36 26.42 -3.28
N LEU A 26 5.51 25.53 -2.77
CA LEU A 26 5.90 24.16 -2.42
C LEU A 26 6.48 23.45 -3.64
N SER A 27 5.76 23.41 -4.76
CA SER A 27 6.20 22.75 -6.00
C SER A 27 7.52 23.32 -6.52
N ALA A 28 7.68 24.64 -6.50
CA ALA A 28 8.92 25.31 -6.90
C ALA A 28 10.09 24.94 -5.97
N MET A 29 9.85 24.83 -4.66
CA MET A 29 10.85 24.41 -3.69
C MET A 29 11.22 22.94 -3.87
N LEU A 30 10.25 22.03 -4.04
CA LEU A 30 10.48 20.59 -4.28
C LEU A 30 11.36 20.38 -5.53
N LYS A 31 11.05 21.08 -6.62
CA LYS A 31 11.88 21.05 -7.85
C LYS A 31 13.28 21.62 -7.60
N ARG A 32 13.40 22.80 -7.00
CA ARG A 32 14.69 23.45 -6.72
C ARG A 32 15.61 22.63 -5.82
N ARG A 33 15.04 21.87 -4.88
CA ARG A 33 15.78 21.02 -3.92
C ARG A 33 15.99 19.60 -4.39
N GLY A 34 15.54 19.24 -5.60
CA GLY A 34 15.69 17.90 -6.15
C GLY A 34 14.94 16.85 -5.31
N ILE A 35 13.74 17.21 -4.85
CA ILE A 35 12.84 16.29 -4.16
C ILE A 35 11.96 15.61 -5.19
N ILE A 36 11.10 16.37 -5.88
CA ILE A 36 10.25 15.87 -6.97
C ILE A 36 10.55 16.68 -8.22
N LEU A 37 10.77 15.98 -9.32
CA LEU A 37 11.11 16.54 -10.63
C LEU A 37 10.14 16.01 -11.70
N PRO A 38 9.81 16.81 -12.72
CA PRO A 38 9.11 16.30 -13.89
C PRO A 38 9.96 15.25 -14.61
N ALA A 39 9.41 14.06 -14.86
CA ALA A 39 10.12 13.05 -15.64
C ALA A 39 10.20 13.44 -17.12
N PHE A 40 11.27 13.03 -17.79
CA PHE A 40 11.50 13.24 -19.22
C PHE A 40 11.51 14.71 -19.66
N GLU A 41 11.89 15.65 -18.77
CA GLU A 41 11.81 17.09 -19.02
C GLU A 41 12.59 17.52 -20.28
N ILE A 42 13.73 16.89 -20.58
CA ILE A 42 14.53 17.17 -21.79
C ILE A 42 13.83 16.77 -23.11
N TYR A 43 12.77 15.97 -23.04
CA TYR A 43 11.92 15.59 -24.18
C TYR A 43 10.53 16.25 -24.12
N GLY A 44 10.37 17.30 -23.32
CA GLY A 44 9.10 18.03 -23.16
C GLY A 44 8.24 17.55 -22.00
N GLY A 45 8.69 16.57 -21.22
CA GLY A 45 7.93 16.01 -20.10
C GLY A 45 6.79 15.09 -20.54
N LEU A 46 6.30 14.27 -19.62
CA LEU A 46 5.13 13.41 -19.82
C LEU A 46 4.29 13.37 -18.55
N SER A 47 3.03 13.75 -18.64
CA SER A 47 2.08 13.74 -17.53
C SER A 47 1.96 12.35 -16.90
N GLY A 48 1.80 12.29 -15.58
CA GLY A 48 1.66 11.04 -14.83
C GLY A 48 2.96 10.30 -14.60
N PHE A 49 4.11 10.94 -14.85
CA PHE A 49 5.44 10.43 -14.51
C PHE A 49 6.22 11.50 -13.74
N ILE A 50 6.92 11.06 -12.72
CA ILE A 50 7.79 11.91 -11.91
C ILE A 50 9.14 11.23 -11.69
N ASP A 51 10.16 12.04 -11.44
CA ASP A 51 11.43 11.59 -10.92
C ASP A 51 11.57 12.03 -9.46
N TYR A 52 11.92 11.09 -8.59
CA TYR A 52 12.47 11.43 -7.29
C TYR A 52 13.94 11.81 -7.48
N GLY A 53 14.25 13.09 -7.27
CA GLY A 53 15.63 13.56 -7.32
C GLY A 53 16.46 13.05 -6.13
N PRO A 54 17.72 13.49 -5.99
CA PRO A 54 18.63 12.95 -4.96
C PRO A 54 18.13 13.03 -3.52
N VAL A 55 17.37 14.07 -3.18
CA VAL A 55 16.75 14.23 -1.85
C VAL A 55 15.47 13.40 -1.75
N GLY A 56 14.61 13.47 -2.76
CA GLY A 56 13.35 12.74 -2.80
C GLY A 56 13.52 11.23 -2.76
N ALA A 57 14.53 10.70 -3.46
CA ALA A 57 14.83 9.27 -3.46
C ALA A 57 15.20 8.74 -2.05
N ARG A 58 15.81 9.58 -1.21
CA ARG A 58 16.10 9.23 0.19
C ARG A 58 14.84 9.24 1.04
N ILE A 59 13.96 10.23 0.85
CA ILE A 59 12.66 10.29 1.54
C ILE A 59 11.83 9.05 1.17
N LEU A 60 11.71 8.73 -0.12
CA LEU A 60 11.00 7.53 -0.60
C LEU A 60 11.55 6.25 0.05
N ARG A 61 12.87 6.10 0.06
CA ARG A 61 13.51 4.95 0.68
C ARG A 61 13.21 4.85 2.17
N ARG A 62 13.28 5.96 2.93
CA ARG A 62 12.94 5.99 4.36
C ARG A 62 11.49 5.61 4.61
N VAL A 63 10.55 6.11 3.81
CA VAL A 63 9.13 5.75 3.93
C VAL A 63 8.92 4.26 3.70
N ILE A 64 9.55 3.69 2.67
CA ILE A 64 9.47 2.25 2.37
C ILE A 64 10.11 1.41 3.49
N GLU A 65 11.30 1.76 3.98
CA GLU A 65 11.98 1.08 5.08
C GLU A 65 11.12 1.10 6.35
N ASN A 66 10.55 2.26 6.73
CA ASN A 66 9.62 2.38 7.86
C ASN A 66 8.37 1.50 7.69
N TRP A 67 7.85 1.39 6.46
CA TRP A 67 6.69 0.56 6.17
C TRP A 67 7.01 -0.94 6.33
N ILE A 68 8.14 -1.39 5.80
CA ILE A 68 8.59 -2.79 5.93
C ILE A 68 8.81 -3.13 7.40
N ASP A 69 9.54 -2.29 8.15
CA ASP A 69 9.82 -2.50 9.57
C ASP A 69 8.54 -2.51 10.40
N HIS A 70 7.60 -1.61 10.09
CA HIS A 70 6.32 -1.51 10.78
C HIS A 70 5.53 -2.82 10.72
N TRP A 71 5.45 -3.45 9.54
CA TRP A 71 4.68 -4.67 9.35
C TRP A 71 5.43 -5.93 9.75
N THR A 72 6.71 -6.05 9.42
CA THR A 72 7.49 -7.26 9.73
C THR A 72 7.86 -7.40 11.22
N SER A 73 7.71 -6.34 12.01
CA SER A 73 7.92 -6.38 13.46
C SER A 73 7.02 -7.37 14.21
N HIS A 74 5.94 -7.85 13.58
CA HIS A 74 4.98 -8.77 14.20
C HIS A 74 5.39 -10.25 14.18
N GLY A 75 6.40 -10.63 13.39
CA GLY A 75 6.94 -12.00 13.37
C GLY A 75 6.08 -13.04 12.61
N ASP A 76 4.84 -12.74 12.29
CA ASP A 76 3.93 -13.53 11.43
C ASP A 76 3.75 -12.92 10.04
N ILE A 77 4.50 -11.86 9.71
CA ILE A 77 4.51 -11.18 8.43
C ILE A 77 5.93 -11.20 7.87
N VAL A 78 6.05 -11.58 6.59
CA VAL A 78 7.34 -11.66 5.89
C VAL A 78 7.34 -10.85 4.61
N GLU A 79 8.49 -10.32 4.24
CA GLU A 79 8.67 -9.61 2.97
C GLU A 79 8.95 -10.62 1.84
N ILE A 80 8.34 -10.36 0.67
CA ILE A 80 8.62 -11.05 -0.58
C ILE A 80 8.96 -10.07 -1.69
N ASN A 81 9.49 -10.59 -2.80
CA ASN A 81 9.72 -9.79 -4.00
C ASN A 81 9.36 -10.63 -5.25
N SER A 82 8.26 -10.27 -5.91
CA SER A 82 7.75 -10.93 -7.11
C SER A 82 8.00 -10.11 -8.37
N PRO A 83 8.03 -10.75 -9.57
CA PRO A 83 8.25 -10.06 -10.83
C PRO A 83 7.21 -8.97 -11.13
N THR A 84 7.67 -7.91 -11.78
CA THR A 84 6.82 -6.78 -12.21
C THR A 84 6.00 -7.11 -13.46
N ILE A 85 6.56 -7.94 -14.37
CA ILE A 85 5.86 -8.39 -15.59
C ILE A 85 5.04 -9.62 -15.24
N THR A 86 3.73 -9.52 -15.43
CA THR A 86 2.76 -10.56 -15.05
C THR A 86 2.18 -11.23 -16.28
N PRO A 87 2.26 -12.56 -16.43
CA PRO A 87 1.64 -13.29 -17.53
C PRO A 87 0.12 -13.15 -17.55
N GLN A 88 -0.47 -13.06 -18.75
CA GLN A 88 -1.91 -12.91 -18.93
C GLN A 88 -2.79 -13.89 -18.11
N PRO A 89 -2.50 -15.20 -18.01
CA PRO A 89 -3.37 -16.12 -17.26
C PRO A 89 -3.57 -15.73 -15.79
N VAL A 90 -2.57 -15.11 -15.14
CA VAL A 90 -2.66 -14.61 -13.76
C VAL A 90 -3.70 -13.51 -13.67
N LEU A 91 -3.65 -12.54 -14.59
CA LEU A 91 -4.54 -11.38 -14.62
C LEU A 91 -5.93 -11.69 -15.21
N VAL A 92 -6.07 -12.81 -15.91
CA VAL A 92 -7.37 -13.38 -16.26
C VAL A 92 -8.03 -13.98 -15.01
N ALA A 93 -7.28 -14.76 -14.23
CA ALA A 93 -7.79 -15.36 -13.00
C ALA A 93 -8.25 -14.31 -11.99
N SER A 94 -7.53 -13.21 -11.84
CA SER A 94 -7.88 -12.11 -10.94
C SER A 94 -8.89 -11.09 -11.52
N GLY A 95 -9.42 -11.32 -12.73
CA GLY A 95 -10.41 -10.43 -13.37
C GLY A 95 -9.85 -9.18 -14.06
N HIS A 96 -8.59 -8.81 -13.84
CA HIS A 96 -8.01 -7.55 -14.36
C HIS A 96 -8.06 -7.42 -15.89
N VAL A 97 -7.97 -8.52 -16.63
CA VAL A 97 -8.05 -8.45 -18.11
C VAL A 97 -9.45 -8.06 -18.57
N GLY A 98 -10.50 -8.51 -17.86
CA GLY A 98 -11.89 -8.28 -18.23
C GLY A 98 -12.50 -7.00 -17.65
N GLU A 99 -12.20 -6.69 -16.40
CA GLU A 99 -12.97 -5.72 -15.60
C GLU A 99 -12.21 -4.45 -15.23
N PHE A 100 -10.88 -4.42 -15.39
CA PHE A 100 -10.06 -3.26 -15.04
C PHE A 100 -10.09 -2.19 -16.14
N ASN A 101 -11.28 -1.60 -16.36
CA ASN A 101 -11.56 -0.68 -17.46
C ASN A 101 -12.17 0.62 -16.95
N ASP A 102 -11.74 1.76 -17.53
CA ASP A 102 -12.45 3.04 -17.43
C ASP A 102 -13.31 3.25 -18.69
N LEU A 103 -14.46 3.88 -18.54
CA LEU A 103 -15.27 4.31 -19.67
C LEU A 103 -14.72 5.60 -20.28
N MET A 104 -14.33 5.54 -21.53
CA MET A 104 -13.68 6.63 -22.25
C MET A 104 -14.55 7.21 -23.34
N THR A 105 -14.59 8.54 -23.43
CA THR A 105 -15.17 9.27 -24.56
C THR A 105 -14.17 10.29 -25.11
N GLU A 106 -14.37 10.67 -26.37
CA GLU A 106 -13.55 11.67 -27.06
C GLU A 106 -14.43 12.82 -27.51
N CYS A 107 -13.92 14.04 -27.40
CA CYS A 107 -14.60 15.20 -27.98
C CYS A 107 -14.38 15.24 -29.50
N GLY A 108 -15.44 15.10 -30.29
CA GLY A 108 -15.38 15.13 -31.75
C GLY A 108 -14.90 16.44 -32.35
N ASN A 109 -14.82 17.53 -31.57
CA ASN A 109 -14.31 18.83 -32.03
C ASN A 109 -12.81 19.01 -31.77
N CYS A 110 -12.32 18.77 -30.55
CA CYS A 110 -10.93 19.02 -30.19
C CYS A 110 -10.09 17.74 -30.01
N THR A 111 -10.66 16.57 -30.23
CA THR A 111 -10.06 15.24 -30.06
C THR A 111 -9.50 14.97 -28.63
N GLY A 112 -9.92 15.77 -27.66
CA GLY A 112 -9.58 15.57 -26.26
C GLY A 112 -10.28 14.32 -25.73
N THR A 113 -9.52 13.44 -25.05
CA THR A 113 -10.02 12.19 -24.49
C THR A 113 -10.25 12.35 -23.00
N PHE A 114 -11.36 11.85 -22.48
CA PHE A 114 -11.79 12.01 -21.09
C PHE A 114 -12.41 10.72 -20.56
N ARG A 115 -12.35 10.54 -19.24
CA ARG A 115 -13.17 9.54 -18.56
C ARG A 115 -14.63 10.04 -18.57
N ALA A 116 -15.51 9.20 -19.05
CA ALA A 116 -16.93 9.57 -19.22
C ALA A 116 -17.64 9.71 -17.86
N ASP A 117 -17.30 8.87 -16.89
CA ASP A 117 -17.77 8.94 -15.51
C ASP A 117 -17.39 10.28 -14.84
N GLN A 118 -16.14 10.72 -14.98
CA GLN A 118 -15.68 12.01 -14.43
C GLN A 118 -16.39 13.22 -15.04
N LEU A 119 -16.78 13.14 -16.31
CA LEU A 119 -17.58 14.18 -16.94
C LEU A 119 -19.00 14.26 -16.35
N ALA A 120 -19.51 13.14 -15.83
CA ALA A 120 -20.81 13.05 -15.20
C ALA A 120 -20.80 13.38 -13.69
N GLU A 121 -19.62 13.58 -13.08
CA GLU A 121 -19.49 14.07 -11.71
C GLU A 121 -20.24 15.39 -11.50
N GLY A 122 -20.96 15.49 -10.41
CA GLY A 122 -21.78 16.70 -10.09
C GLY A 122 -23.14 16.77 -10.77
N VAL A 123 -23.45 15.88 -11.73
CA VAL A 123 -24.75 15.75 -12.37
C VAL A 123 -25.44 14.41 -12.13
N HIS A 124 -24.67 13.40 -11.72
CA HIS A 124 -25.14 12.09 -11.26
C HIS A 124 -24.49 11.73 -9.91
N PRO A 125 -25.24 11.17 -8.95
CA PRO A 125 -24.72 10.88 -7.61
C PRO A 125 -23.67 9.76 -7.58
N ASN A 126 -23.74 8.80 -8.49
CA ASN A 126 -22.80 7.68 -8.59
C ASN A 126 -22.49 7.37 -10.07
N PRO A 127 -21.62 8.16 -10.73
CA PRO A 127 -21.34 7.98 -12.16
C PRO A 127 -20.49 6.73 -12.46
N ASP A 128 -19.70 6.25 -11.52
CA ASP A 128 -18.83 5.07 -11.68
C ASP A 128 -19.64 3.76 -11.83
N SER A 129 -20.90 3.72 -11.38
CA SER A 129 -21.77 2.56 -11.48
C SER A 129 -22.50 2.45 -12.82
N LEU A 130 -22.38 3.44 -13.69
CA LEU A 130 -23.11 3.52 -14.95
C LEU A 130 -22.41 2.73 -16.06
N ASN A 131 -23.21 2.10 -16.92
CA ASN A 131 -22.70 1.52 -18.17
C ASN A 131 -22.51 2.57 -19.28
N SER A 132 -21.94 2.15 -20.41
CA SER A 132 -21.63 3.06 -21.54
C SER A 132 -22.86 3.80 -22.05
N ASP A 133 -24.00 3.11 -22.21
CA ASP A 133 -25.22 3.71 -22.79
C ASP A 133 -25.83 4.74 -21.83
N GLU A 134 -25.85 4.41 -20.53
CA GLU A 134 -26.37 5.31 -19.48
C GLU A 134 -25.54 6.59 -19.34
N ILE A 135 -24.22 6.45 -19.40
CA ILE A 135 -23.31 7.61 -19.28
C ILE A 135 -23.40 8.50 -20.52
N ASP A 136 -23.50 7.91 -21.72
CA ASP A 136 -23.67 8.63 -22.97
C ASP A 136 -25.00 9.42 -23.00
N GLU A 137 -26.07 8.82 -22.48
CA GLU A 137 -27.35 9.52 -22.32
C GLU A 137 -27.23 10.73 -21.37
N ILE A 138 -26.50 10.59 -20.28
CA ILE A 138 -26.25 11.69 -19.33
C ILE A 138 -25.44 12.81 -19.99
N LEU A 139 -24.33 12.47 -20.68
CA LEU A 139 -23.49 13.46 -21.36
C LEU A 139 -24.29 14.30 -22.37
N VAL A 140 -25.19 13.65 -23.12
CA VAL A 140 -26.05 14.32 -24.11
C VAL A 140 -27.20 15.07 -23.45
N SER A 141 -27.99 14.42 -22.57
CA SER A 141 -29.21 15.01 -22.01
C SER A 141 -28.91 16.18 -21.08
N LYS A 142 -27.82 16.13 -20.30
CA LYS A 142 -27.36 17.21 -19.42
C LYS A 142 -26.50 18.23 -20.15
N LYS A 143 -26.24 18.04 -21.44
CA LYS A 143 -25.47 18.98 -22.28
C LYS A 143 -24.11 19.29 -21.67
N ILE A 144 -23.37 18.26 -21.25
CA ILE A 144 -22.07 18.43 -20.57
C ILE A 144 -21.06 18.97 -21.58
N PRO A 145 -20.45 20.15 -21.32
CA PRO A 145 -19.49 20.73 -22.24
C PRO A 145 -18.12 20.06 -22.13
N CYS A 146 -17.39 20.01 -23.23
CA CYS A 146 -16.00 19.57 -23.24
C CYS A 146 -15.14 20.53 -22.39
N PRO A 147 -14.35 20.02 -21.42
CA PRO A 147 -13.47 20.85 -20.59
C PRO A 147 -12.41 21.64 -21.38
N ASN A 148 -12.06 21.17 -22.60
CA ASN A 148 -11.02 21.83 -23.40
C ASN A 148 -11.56 22.89 -24.35
N CYS A 149 -12.73 22.67 -24.97
CA CYS A 149 -13.24 23.55 -26.04
C CYS A 149 -14.68 24.01 -25.84
N ALA A 150 -15.33 23.60 -24.76
CA ALA A 150 -16.73 23.91 -24.40
C ALA A 150 -17.80 23.38 -25.38
N GLU A 151 -17.43 22.65 -26.43
CA GLU A 151 -18.40 22.01 -27.35
C GLU A 151 -19.02 20.77 -26.72
N GLN A 152 -20.22 20.39 -27.18
CA GLN A 152 -20.99 19.23 -26.71
C GLN A 152 -21.00 18.11 -27.77
N ALA A 153 -19.85 17.72 -28.24
CA ALA A 153 -19.69 16.77 -29.35
C ALA A 153 -18.98 15.50 -28.86
N TRP A 154 -19.65 14.71 -28.02
CA TRP A 154 -19.10 13.49 -27.48
C TRP A 154 -19.26 12.31 -28.44
N THR A 155 -18.18 11.50 -28.59
CA THR A 155 -18.28 10.19 -29.24
C THR A 155 -18.86 9.17 -28.24
N PRO A 156 -19.44 8.05 -28.71
CA PRO A 156 -19.89 6.99 -27.83
C PRO A 156 -18.77 6.52 -26.90
N SER A 157 -19.09 6.40 -25.62
CA SER A 157 -18.14 5.91 -24.62
C SER A 157 -17.83 4.42 -24.84
N ARG A 158 -16.61 4.04 -24.50
CA ARG A 158 -16.12 2.66 -24.64
C ARG A 158 -15.17 2.29 -23.51
N PRO A 159 -15.18 1.03 -23.06
CA PRO A 159 -14.24 0.58 -22.04
C PRO A 159 -12.80 0.59 -22.58
N MET A 160 -11.88 1.07 -21.78
CA MET A 160 -10.45 1.03 -22.04
C MET A 160 -9.74 0.40 -20.85
N ASN A 161 -9.07 -0.73 -21.10
CA ASN A 161 -8.29 -1.40 -20.06
C ASN A 161 -7.06 -0.56 -19.65
N LEU A 162 -6.88 -0.36 -18.35
CA LEU A 162 -5.82 0.49 -17.79
C LEU A 162 -4.47 -0.20 -17.68
N MET A 163 -4.33 -1.48 -18.03
CA MET A 163 -3.04 -2.17 -17.95
C MET A 163 -2.13 -1.84 -19.12
N PHE A 164 -0.84 -1.61 -18.84
CA PHE A 164 0.19 -1.57 -19.88
C PHE A 164 0.49 -2.98 -20.37
N SER A 165 0.21 -3.25 -21.63
CA SER A 165 0.48 -4.54 -22.26
C SER A 165 1.92 -4.69 -22.74
N THR A 166 2.46 -5.90 -22.65
CA THR A 166 3.79 -6.28 -23.16
C THR A 166 3.79 -7.74 -23.61
N SER A 167 4.94 -8.24 -24.05
CA SER A 167 5.09 -9.63 -24.53
C SER A 167 6.31 -10.29 -23.91
N ILE A 168 6.20 -11.57 -23.59
CA ILE A 168 7.30 -12.42 -23.14
C ILE A 168 7.67 -13.40 -24.24
N GLY A 169 8.95 -13.49 -24.59
CA GLY A 169 9.46 -14.36 -25.64
C GLY A 169 9.47 -13.71 -27.02
N ALA A 170 9.80 -14.48 -28.03
CA ALA A 170 9.96 -14.00 -29.40
C ALA A 170 9.22 -14.89 -30.41
N MET A 171 8.78 -14.29 -31.51
CA MET A 171 8.13 -14.95 -32.64
C MET A 171 6.93 -15.81 -32.22
N LYS A 172 6.88 -17.09 -32.65
CA LYS A 172 5.76 -18.01 -32.38
C LYS A 172 5.61 -18.41 -30.89
N SER A 173 6.64 -18.18 -30.06
CA SER A 173 6.61 -18.46 -28.62
C SER A 173 6.20 -17.25 -27.78
N THR A 174 5.81 -16.14 -28.41
CA THR A 174 5.37 -14.92 -27.73
C THR A 174 4.14 -15.19 -26.88
N ARG A 175 4.20 -14.77 -25.61
CA ARG A 175 3.09 -14.84 -24.65
C ARG A 175 2.71 -13.44 -24.24
N GLN A 176 1.41 -13.18 -24.19
CA GLN A 176 0.89 -11.91 -23.70
C GLN A 176 1.18 -11.75 -22.21
N ALA A 177 1.61 -10.57 -21.84
CA ALA A 177 1.87 -10.18 -20.46
C ALA A 177 1.52 -8.69 -20.25
N TYR A 178 1.54 -8.26 -19.01
CA TYR A 178 1.24 -6.89 -18.62
C TYR A 178 2.21 -6.42 -17.53
N MET A 179 2.43 -5.12 -17.46
CA MET A 179 3.00 -4.51 -16.27
C MET A 179 1.95 -4.59 -15.16
N ARG A 180 2.33 -5.08 -13.98
CA ARG A 180 1.38 -5.32 -12.87
C ARG A 180 0.67 -4.05 -12.43
N PRO A 181 -0.67 -4.05 -12.30
CA PRO A 181 -1.42 -2.91 -11.78
C PRO A 181 -1.39 -2.80 -10.24
N GLU A 182 -0.99 -3.89 -9.56
CA GLU A 182 -0.89 -4.08 -8.11
C GLU A 182 0.18 -5.12 -7.78
N THR A 183 0.55 -5.27 -6.51
CA THR A 183 1.55 -6.24 -6.07
C THR A 183 0.93 -7.51 -5.46
N ALA A 184 -0.36 -7.52 -5.14
CA ALA A 184 -1.12 -8.58 -4.49
C ALA A 184 -0.98 -9.94 -5.17
N GLN A 185 -1.09 -9.99 -6.50
CA GLN A 185 -1.11 -11.25 -7.26
C GLN A 185 0.14 -12.10 -7.04
N GLY A 186 1.30 -11.46 -6.83
CA GLY A 186 2.54 -12.15 -6.51
C GLY A 186 2.47 -12.94 -5.20
N MET A 187 1.77 -12.40 -4.20
CA MET A 187 1.61 -13.00 -2.88
C MET A 187 0.65 -14.19 -2.93
N PHE A 188 -0.47 -14.08 -3.67
CA PHE A 188 -1.41 -15.19 -3.86
C PHE A 188 -0.76 -16.40 -4.56
N MET A 189 0.02 -16.17 -5.61
CA MET A 189 0.74 -17.26 -6.29
C MET A 189 1.81 -17.91 -5.41
N LEU A 190 2.41 -17.18 -4.49
CA LEU A 190 3.38 -17.70 -3.54
C LEU A 190 2.74 -18.36 -2.31
N TYR A 191 1.42 -18.30 -2.14
CA TYR A 191 0.71 -18.84 -0.99
C TYR A 191 1.16 -20.26 -0.59
N PRO A 192 1.31 -21.26 -1.49
CA PRO A 192 1.72 -22.60 -1.08
C PRO A 192 3.13 -22.64 -0.48
N SER A 193 4.02 -21.73 -0.88
CA SER A 193 5.36 -21.61 -0.34
C SER A 193 5.37 -20.89 1.00
N LEU A 194 4.57 -19.84 1.13
CA LEU A 194 4.37 -19.09 2.36
C LEU A 194 3.72 -19.95 3.44
N TYR A 195 2.67 -20.70 3.10
CA TYR A 195 1.99 -21.62 4.02
C TYR A 195 2.97 -22.69 4.57
N ARG A 196 3.85 -23.23 3.72
CA ARG A 196 4.95 -24.12 4.19
C ARG A 196 5.96 -23.39 5.08
N HIS A 197 6.33 -22.15 4.75
CA HIS A 197 7.24 -21.34 5.55
C HIS A 197 6.69 -21.15 6.98
N PHE A 198 5.41 -20.88 7.11
CA PHE A 198 4.70 -20.75 8.39
C PHE A 198 4.25 -22.11 8.98
N ARG A 199 4.87 -23.23 8.52
CA ARG A 199 4.64 -24.58 9.04
C ARG A 199 3.17 -25.00 8.97
N GLN A 200 2.50 -24.58 7.89
CA GLN A 200 1.08 -24.87 7.63
C GLN A 200 0.13 -24.34 8.73
N LYS A 201 0.44 -23.20 9.31
CA LYS A 201 -0.39 -22.53 10.31
C LYS A 201 -0.85 -21.17 9.83
N LEU A 202 -2.05 -20.80 10.23
CA LEU A 202 -2.63 -19.46 10.11
C LEU A 202 -2.71 -18.81 11.50
N PRO A 203 -2.76 -17.48 11.62
CA PRO A 203 -2.63 -16.52 10.52
C PRO A 203 -1.17 -16.28 10.12
N PHE A 204 -0.97 -15.75 8.93
CA PHE A 204 0.32 -15.18 8.49
C PHE A 204 0.08 -14.15 7.40
N GLY A 205 1.07 -13.26 7.21
CA GLY A 205 1.05 -12.25 6.17
C GLY A 205 2.29 -12.27 5.28
N ALA A 206 2.13 -11.77 4.07
CA ALA A 206 3.23 -11.42 3.18
C ALA A 206 3.10 -9.97 2.77
N ILE A 207 4.23 -9.26 2.71
CA ILE A 207 4.30 -7.89 2.22
C ILE A 207 5.14 -7.81 0.96
N GLN A 208 4.78 -6.87 0.09
CA GLN A 208 5.57 -6.52 -1.07
C GLN A 208 5.50 -5.03 -1.33
N THR A 209 6.66 -4.42 -1.59
CA THR A 209 6.79 -3.06 -2.09
C THR A 209 7.19 -3.07 -3.56
N GLY A 210 6.91 -2.01 -4.27
CA GLY A 210 7.40 -1.85 -5.64
C GLY A 210 6.55 -0.94 -6.51
N LYS A 211 6.78 -1.04 -7.81
CA LYS A 211 6.04 -0.28 -8.80
C LYS A 211 4.74 -0.98 -9.20
N GLY A 212 3.67 -0.17 -9.24
CA GLY A 212 2.42 -0.46 -9.93
C GLY A 212 2.29 0.41 -11.18
N TYR A 213 1.50 -0.05 -12.15
CA TYR A 213 1.37 0.57 -13.47
C TYR A 213 -0.09 0.63 -13.89
N ARG A 214 -0.60 1.85 -14.10
CA ARG A 214 -1.97 2.07 -14.61
C ARG A 214 -1.92 3.13 -15.68
N ASN A 215 -2.36 2.81 -16.89
CA ASN A 215 -2.36 3.73 -18.02
C ASN A 215 -3.45 4.80 -17.87
N GLU A 216 -3.34 5.57 -16.80
CA GLU A 216 -4.25 6.64 -16.44
C GLU A 216 -4.44 7.64 -17.57
N ILE A 217 -5.68 8.09 -17.73
CA ILE A 217 -6.06 9.04 -18.74
C ILE A 217 -6.09 10.42 -18.13
N SER A 218 -5.40 11.36 -18.78
CA SER A 218 -5.30 12.75 -18.32
C SER A 218 -4.89 12.86 -16.84
N PRO A 219 -3.79 12.22 -16.41
CA PRO A 219 -3.33 12.33 -15.02
C PRO A 219 -3.05 13.80 -14.71
N ARG A 220 -3.81 14.34 -13.79
CA ARG A 220 -3.70 15.70 -13.26
C ARG A 220 -3.47 15.57 -11.75
N GLN A 221 -3.20 16.64 -11.03
CA GLN A 221 -2.99 16.63 -9.57
C GLN A 221 -1.61 16.07 -9.12
N GLY A 222 -0.55 16.29 -9.89
CA GLY A 222 0.82 16.01 -9.44
C GLY A 222 1.05 14.54 -9.09
N MET A 223 1.40 14.22 -7.85
CA MET A 223 1.72 12.88 -7.37
C MET A 223 0.50 12.02 -7.01
N ILE A 224 -0.71 12.59 -7.02
CA ILE A 224 -1.93 11.86 -6.59
C ILE A 224 -2.34 10.80 -7.60
N ARG A 225 -2.13 11.06 -8.90
CA ARG A 225 -2.51 10.15 -9.98
C ARG A 225 -1.37 10.00 -10.97
N LEU A 226 -0.63 8.92 -10.84
CA LEU A 226 0.53 8.58 -11.67
C LEU A 226 0.24 7.34 -12.53
N ARG A 227 0.95 7.22 -13.65
CA ARG A 227 0.92 6.03 -14.54
C ARG A 227 1.87 4.94 -14.08
N GLU A 228 2.96 5.33 -13.47
CA GLU A 228 3.90 4.48 -12.76
C GLU A 228 4.05 5.03 -11.35
N PHE A 229 3.73 4.24 -10.33
CA PHE A 229 3.68 4.69 -8.95
C PHE A 229 4.29 3.66 -8.00
N ASN A 230 4.77 4.16 -6.86
CA ASN A 230 5.23 3.31 -5.78
C ASN A 230 4.05 2.89 -4.92
N MET A 231 3.98 1.60 -4.64
CA MET A 231 2.95 1.02 -3.79
C MET A 231 3.55 -0.02 -2.85
N ALA A 232 2.81 -0.33 -1.81
CA ALA A 232 3.15 -1.35 -0.84
C ALA A 232 1.88 -2.04 -0.39
N GLU A 233 1.83 -3.36 -0.46
CA GLU A 233 0.66 -4.16 -0.13
C GLU A 233 1.03 -5.27 0.82
N LEU A 234 0.06 -5.65 1.64
CA LEU A 234 0.13 -6.75 2.58
C LEU A 234 -1.09 -7.66 2.37
N GLU A 235 -0.83 -8.96 2.20
CA GLU A 235 -1.87 -9.98 2.17
C GLU A 235 -1.79 -10.81 3.44
N TYR A 236 -2.81 -10.70 4.28
CA TYR A 236 -2.88 -11.39 5.56
C TYR A 236 -3.91 -12.51 5.49
N PHE A 237 -3.42 -13.75 5.57
CA PHE A 237 -4.22 -14.96 5.41
C PHE A 237 -4.74 -15.42 6.78
N ILE A 238 -6.06 -15.58 6.89
CA ILE A 238 -6.73 -15.92 8.15
C ILE A 238 -7.69 -17.09 7.98
N ASP A 239 -7.97 -17.76 9.07
CA ASP A 239 -9.12 -18.67 9.18
C ASP A 239 -10.38 -17.84 9.49
N PRO A 240 -11.39 -17.80 8.59
CA PRO A 240 -12.60 -16.99 8.82
C PRO A 240 -13.45 -17.43 10.01
N GLU A 241 -13.36 -18.71 10.42
CA GLU A 241 -14.08 -19.21 11.59
C GLU A 241 -13.32 -18.98 12.91
N ASN A 242 -11.97 -18.86 12.81
CA ASN A 242 -11.10 -18.62 13.95
C ASN A 242 -10.16 -17.44 13.65
N PRO A 243 -10.70 -16.21 13.47
CA PRO A 243 -9.88 -15.04 13.20
C PRO A 243 -8.91 -14.80 14.39
N PRO A 244 -7.73 -14.22 14.13
CA PRO A 244 -6.77 -13.94 15.18
C PRO A 244 -7.37 -13.00 16.22
N ALA A 245 -7.08 -13.26 17.49
CA ALA A 245 -7.46 -12.35 18.57
C ALA A 245 -6.68 -11.05 18.43
N VAL A 246 -7.37 -9.92 18.52
CA VAL A 246 -6.79 -8.58 18.47
C VAL A 246 -7.04 -7.85 19.78
N ASP A 247 -6.01 -7.16 20.30
CA ASP A 247 -6.12 -6.31 21.47
C ASP A 247 -6.09 -4.85 21.06
N LEU A 248 -7.23 -4.18 21.18
CA LEU A 248 -7.40 -2.75 20.94
C LEU A 248 -7.70 -1.96 22.23
N SER A 249 -7.63 -2.60 23.41
CA SER A 249 -8.04 -2.02 24.70
C SER A 249 -7.26 -0.76 25.06
N ASN A 250 -5.99 -0.69 24.66
CA ASN A 250 -5.11 0.45 24.94
C ASN A 250 -5.23 1.56 23.89
N ARG A 251 -6.15 1.43 22.91
CA ARG A 251 -6.36 2.39 21.84
C ARG A 251 -7.46 3.39 22.21
N THR A 252 -7.05 4.51 22.75
CA THR A 252 -7.95 5.59 23.22
C THR A 252 -8.08 6.73 22.23
N ASP A 253 -7.28 6.74 21.16
CA ASP A 253 -7.32 7.77 20.12
C ASP A 253 -8.71 7.85 19.49
N LEU A 254 -9.24 9.05 19.37
CA LEU A 254 -10.48 9.30 18.65
C LEU A 254 -10.16 9.49 17.18
N ILE A 255 -10.69 8.61 16.36
CA ILE A 255 -10.54 8.61 14.92
C ILE A 255 -11.82 9.05 14.23
N SER A 256 -11.67 9.73 13.11
CA SER A 256 -12.79 10.15 12.27
C SER A 256 -13.20 9.00 11.35
N LEU A 257 -14.45 8.54 11.49
CA LEU A 257 -15.03 7.44 10.72
C LEU A 257 -16.25 7.92 9.93
N ILE A 258 -16.36 7.48 8.68
CA ILE A 258 -17.56 7.64 7.83
C ILE A 258 -18.06 6.24 7.49
N PRO A 259 -19.03 5.68 8.25
CA PRO A 259 -19.60 4.37 7.96
C PRO A 259 -20.55 4.38 6.76
N ASP A 260 -20.68 3.26 6.07
CA ASP A 260 -21.60 3.04 4.94
C ASP A 260 -23.06 3.41 5.28
N SER A 261 -23.55 3.02 6.47
CA SER A 261 -24.93 3.26 6.90
C SER A 261 -25.35 4.74 7.00
N THR A 262 -24.43 5.66 6.89
CA THR A 262 -24.65 7.10 7.01
C THR A 262 -24.61 7.83 5.66
N GLY A 263 -24.19 7.12 4.59
CA GLY A 263 -24.02 7.66 3.26
C GLY A 263 -22.79 8.56 3.10
N SER A 264 -22.37 8.80 1.87
CA SER A 264 -21.15 9.55 1.54
C SER A 264 -21.11 11.00 2.02
N ASN A 265 -22.27 11.60 2.33
CA ASN A 265 -22.42 12.99 2.78
C ASN A 265 -22.62 13.12 4.29
N SER A 266 -22.40 12.06 5.08
CA SER A 266 -22.63 12.07 6.51
C SER A 266 -21.48 12.71 7.28
N GLU A 267 -21.81 13.34 8.41
CA GLU A 267 -20.80 13.86 9.33
C GLU A 267 -19.98 12.70 9.91
N PRO A 268 -18.65 12.83 9.94
CA PRO A 268 -17.80 11.81 10.56
C PRO A 268 -18.16 11.58 12.02
N CYS A 269 -18.19 10.34 12.45
CA CYS A 269 -18.29 10.01 13.86
C CYS A 269 -16.89 9.78 14.46
N ASN A 270 -16.66 10.33 15.66
CA ASN A 270 -15.37 10.21 16.32
C ASN A 270 -15.45 9.12 17.41
N LEU A 271 -14.76 8.01 17.21
CA LEU A 271 -14.72 6.86 18.11
C LEU A 271 -13.29 6.30 18.19
N SER A 272 -12.99 5.58 19.27
CA SER A 272 -11.79 4.74 19.29
C SER A 272 -12.02 3.48 18.46
N PHE A 273 -10.96 2.84 17.97
CA PHE A 273 -11.05 1.59 17.21
C PHE A 273 -11.76 0.49 18.01
N ALA A 274 -11.49 0.36 19.30
CA ALA A 274 -12.17 -0.57 20.18
C ALA A 274 -13.69 -0.30 20.23
N ASN A 275 -14.08 0.95 20.47
CA ASN A 275 -15.50 1.33 20.52
C ASN A 275 -16.20 1.17 19.17
N ALA A 276 -15.50 1.39 18.07
CA ALA A 276 -16.06 1.19 16.73
C ALA A 276 -16.32 -0.29 16.43
N LEU A 277 -15.41 -1.16 16.87
CA LEU A 277 -15.58 -2.62 16.78
C LEU A 277 -16.73 -3.10 17.69
N ASP A 278 -16.77 -2.68 18.96
CA ASP A 278 -17.80 -3.06 19.91
C ASP A 278 -19.21 -2.65 19.48
N LYS A 279 -19.32 -1.50 18.79
CA LYS A 279 -20.58 -1.01 18.21
C LYS A 279 -20.94 -1.64 16.87
N GLY A 280 -20.08 -2.49 16.31
CA GLY A 280 -20.29 -3.12 15.01
C GLY A 280 -20.19 -2.17 13.81
N ILE A 281 -19.60 -0.98 13.98
CA ILE A 281 -19.28 -0.06 12.88
C ILE A 281 -18.18 -0.67 12.03
N ILE A 282 -17.10 -1.14 12.67
CA ILE A 282 -16.11 -2.00 12.02
C ILE A 282 -16.54 -3.44 12.33
N LYS A 283 -16.84 -4.21 11.30
CA LYS A 283 -17.47 -5.53 11.45
C LYS A 283 -16.48 -6.64 11.82
N HIS A 284 -15.22 -6.51 11.33
CA HIS A 284 -14.24 -7.58 11.47
C HIS A 284 -13.06 -7.16 12.37
N PRO A 285 -12.70 -7.94 13.41
CA PRO A 285 -11.65 -7.56 14.37
C PRO A 285 -10.28 -7.37 13.70
N THR A 286 -9.93 -8.23 12.72
CA THR A 286 -8.66 -8.10 11.99
C THR A 286 -8.64 -6.83 11.14
N VAL A 287 -9.75 -6.41 10.52
CA VAL A 287 -9.86 -5.14 9.81
C VAL A 287 -9.63 -3.97 10.79
N ALA A 288 -10.28 -3.98 11.96
CA ALA A 288 -10.07 -2.96 12.99
C ALA A 288 -8.60 -2.85 13.42
N TRP A 289 -7.90 -3.99 13.53
CA TRP A 289 -6.49 -4.02 13.85
C TRP A 289 -5.63 -3.38 12.74
N PHE A 290 -5.92 -3.70 11.47
CA PHE A 290 -5.20 -3.09 10.33
C PHE A 290 -5.47 -1.59 10.22
N LEU A 291 -6.70 -1.13 10.48
CA LEU A 291 -7.01 0.31 10.55
C LEU A 291 -6.18 1.00 11.64
N ALA A 292 -6.10 0.41 12.83
CA ALA A 292 -5.32 0.94 13.95
C ALA A 292 -3.82 0.97 13.64
N ARG A 293 -3.28 -0.08 13.02
CA ARG A 293 -1.88 -0.14 12.60
C ARG A 293 -1.55 0.84 11.47
N THR A 294 -2.47 1.04 10.53
CA THR A 294 -2.35 2.06 9.49
C THR A 294 -2.30 3.47 10.07
N TRP A 295 -3.15 3.75 11.06
CA TRP A 295 -3.09 5.00 11.82
C TRP A 295 -1.72 5.22 12.46
N ASP A 296 -1.19 4.23 13.19
CA ASP A 296 0.13 4.34 13.84
C ASP A 296 1.25 4.64 12.83
N PHE A 297 1.23 3.93 11.71
CA PHE A 297 2.21 4.12 10.65
C PHE A 297 2.19 5.56 10.13
N LEU A 298 1.03 6.08 9.78
CA LEU A 298 0.88 7.43 9.24
C LEU A 298 1.30 8.51 10.24
N ILE A 299 0.90 8.37 11.51
CA ILE A 299 1.32 9.28 12.58
C ILE A 299 2.84 9.22 12.77
N GLY A 300 3.43 8.02 12.73
CA GLY A 300 4.88 7.81 12.82
C GLY A 300 5.68 8.47 11.69
N LEU A 301 5.05 8.69 10.54
CA LEU A 301 5.62 9.45 9.41
C LEU A 301 5.42 10.98 9.52
N GLY A 302 4.69 11.45 10.54
CA GLY A 302 4.42 12.88 10.78
C GLY A 302 3.18 13.42 10.06
N ILE A 303 2.26 12.56 9.64
CA ILE A 303 0.94 13.01 9.15
C ILE A 303 0.13 13.54 10.33
N ASP A 304 -0.53 14.68 10.13
CA ASP A 304 -1.38 15.31 11.14
C ASP A 304 -2.62 14.43 11.42
N PRO A 305 -2.83 13.94 12.66
CA PRO A 305 -3.96 13.10 13.00
C PRO A 305 -5.32 13.74 12.73
N THR A 306 -5.42 15.07 12.78
CA THR A 306 -6.66 15.79 12.50
C THR A 306 -7.03 15.82 11.01
N ARG A 307 -6.10 15.37 10.16
CA ARG A 307 -6.23 15.30 8.71
C ARG A 307 -6.30 13.87 8.18
N ILE A 308 -6.61 12.90 9.03
CA ILE A 308 -6.85 11.50 8.67
C ILE A 308 -8.29 11.15 8.98
N ARG A 309 -8.95 10.44 8.05
CA ARG A 309 -10.25 9.81 8.28
C ARG A 309 -10.31 8.45 7.62
N PHE A 310 -11.24 7.61 8.08
CA PHE A 310 -11.52 6.32 7.47
C PHE A 310 -12.94 6.32 6.94
N ARG A 311 -13.10 6.07 5.64
CA ARG A 311 -14.38 5.99 4.95
C ARG A 311 -14.67 4.55 4.54
N GLN A 312 -15.79 4.02 4.95
CA GLN A 312 -16.24 2.70 4.50
C GLN A 312 -16.87 2.82 3.12
N HIS A 313 -16.56 1.88 2.23
CA HIS A 313 -17.21 1.78 0.93
C HIS A 313 -18.70 1.46 1.08
N GLU A 314 -19.52 2.09 0.26
CA GLU A 314 -20.93 1.70 0.12
C GLU A 314 -21.03 0.33 -0.57
N SER A 315 -22.14 -0.38 -0.31
CA SER A 315 -22.34 -1.72 -0.88
C SER A 315 -22.32 -1.75 -2.42
N THR A 316 -22.66 -0.64 -3.07
CA THR A 316 -22.64 -0.44 -4.52
C THR A 316 -21.24 -0.10 -5.07
N GLU A 317 -20.34 0.36 -4.22
CA GLU A 317 -18.96 0.76 -4.54
C GLU A 317 -17.98 -0.40 -4.31
N MET A 318 -18.32 -1.32 -3.41
CA MET A 318 -17.45 -2.45 -3.08
C MET A 318 -17.22 -3.37 -4.29
N ALA A 319 -15.96 -3.75 -4.48
CA ALA A 319 -15.62 -4.80 -5.42
C ALA A 319 -16.36 -6.10 -5.05
N HIS A 320 -16.83 -6.84 -6.05
CA HIS A 320 -17.67 -8.05 -5.87
C HIS A 320 -17.01 -9.17 -5.01
N TYR A 321 -15.71 -9.11 -4.80
CA TYR A 321 -14.93 -10.04 -3.99
C TYR A 321 -14.74 -9.58 -2.53
N ALA A 322 -15.03 -8.33 -2.21
CA ALA A 322 -14.83 -7.78 -0.87
C ALA A 322 -16.11 -7.88 -0.03
N SER A 323 -15.99 -8.20 1.25
CA SER A 323 -17.09 -8.19 2.23
C SER A 323 -17.08 -6.94 3.12
N ASP A 324 -15.97 -6.25 3.21
CA ASP A 324 -15.78 -4.99 3.94
C ASP A 324 -14.56 -4.26 3.36
N CYS A 325 -14.68 -2.97 3.11
CA CYS A 325 -13.61 -2.15 2.56
C CYS A 325 -13.62 -0.76 3.19
N TRP A 326 -12.46 -0.29 3.60
CA TRP A 326 -12.26 1.01 4.22
C TRP A 326 -11.11 1.74 3.53
N ASP A 327 -11.35 3.00 3.15
CA ASP A 327 -10.32 3.91 2.69
C ASP A 327 -9.78 4.73 3.86
N CYS A 328 -8.47 4.75 4.02
CA CYS A 328 -7.81 5.76 4.82
C CYS A 328 -7.50 6.96 3.93
N GLU A 329 -8.24 8.04 4.15
CA GLU A 329 -8.11 9.29 3.41
C GLU A 329 -7.32 10.31 4.22
N ILE A 330 -6.43 11.05 3.53
CA ILE A 330 -5.64 12.13 4.11
C ILE A 330 -6.05 13.44 3.45
N HIS A 331 -6.34 14.45 4.27
CA HIS A 331 -6.70 15.78 3.80
C HIS A 331 -5.46 16.61 3.48
N GLY A 332 -5.38 17.10 2.27
CA GLY A 332 -4.33 18.02 1.81
C GLY A 332 -4.91 19.08 0.89
N GLU A 333 -4.06 19.68 0.09
CA GLU A 333 -4.42 20.70 -0.90
C GLU A 333 -5.50 20.22 -1.90
N HIS A 334 -5.49 18.95 -2.24
CA HIS A 334 -6.46 18.34 -3.17
C HIS A 334 -7.74 17.84 -2.45
N GLY A 335 -7.97 18.27 -1.21
CA GLY A 335 -9.05 17.76 -0.38
C GLY A 335 -8.72 16.42 0.25
N TRP A 336 -9.73 15.59 0.48
CA TRP A 336 -9.57 14.24 0.99
C TRP A 336 -9.12 13.30 -0.14
N VAL A 337 -8.02 12.62 0.06
CA VAL A 337 -7.42 11.71 -0.91
C VAL A 337 -7.24 10.35 -0.26
N GLU A 338 -7.78 9.32 -0.87
CA GLU A 338 -7.50 7.93 -0.53
C GLU A 338 -6.00 7.64 -0.67
N CYS A 339 -5.37 7.23 0.42
CA CYS A 339 -3.95 6.88 0.46
C CYS A 339 -3.71 5.42 0.81
N VAL A 340 -4.66 4.79 1.51
CA VAL A 340 -4.60 3.36 1.87
C VAL A 340 -6.00 2.77 1.77
N GLY A 341 -6.14 1.66 1.04
CA GLY A 341 -7.33 0.82 1.05
C GLY A 341 -7.13 -0.36 2.00
N ILE A 342 -8.10 -0.68 2.85
CA ILE A 342 -8.07 -1.86 3.71
C ILE A 342 -9.32 -2.69 3.43
N ALA A 343 -9.14 -3.87 2.82
CA ALA A 343 -10.23 -4.71 2.35
C ALA A 343 -10.20 -6.11 2.97
N ASN A 344 -11.37 -6.65 3.30
CA ASN A 344 -11.55 -8.09 3.48
C ASN A 344 -11.96 -8.69 2.13
N ARG A 345 -11.00 -9.24 1.41
CA ARG A 345 -11.16 -9.83 0.06
C ARG A 345 -11.82 -11.22 0.10
N THR A 346 -12.19 -11.70 1.26
CA THR A 346 -12.68 -13.07 1.47
C THR A 346 -11.68 -14.12 0.93
N CYS A 347 -12.16 -15.23 0.38
CA CYS A 347 -11.32 -16.27 -0.23
C CYS A 347 -11.27 -16.16 -1.77
N HIS A 348 -11.81 -15.08 -2.35
CA HIS A 348 -12.07 -14.99 -3.79
C HIS A 348 -10.82 -15.20 -4.63
N ASP A 349 -9.75 -14.43 -4.40
CA ASP A 349 -8.52 -14.50 -5.22
C ASP A 349 -7.89 -15.89 -5.19
N LEU A 350 -7.80 -16.49 -4.00
CA LEU A 350 -7.24 -17.84 -3.87
C LEU A 350 -8.08 -18.89 -4.62
N GLN A 351 -9.41 -18.79 -4.57
CA GLN A 351 -10.31 -19.67 -5.30
C GLN A 351 -10.18 -19.48 -6.82
N GLN A 352 -10.10 -18.23 -7.30
CA GLN A 352 -9.93 -17.95 -8.72
C GLN A 352 -8.60 -18.49 -9.24
N HIS A 353 -7.50 -18.27 -8.52
CA HIS A 353 -6.20 -18.83 -8.88
C HIS A 353 -6.19 -20.37 -8.82
N GLU A 354 -6.84 -20.99 -7.85
CA GLU A 354 -6.97 -22.45 -7.78
C GLU A 354 -7.73 -22.99 -9.00
N ALA A 355 -8.84 -22.34 -9.37
CA ALA A 355 -9.67 -22.74 -10.51
C ALA A 355 -8.96 -22.62 -11.86
N HIS A 356 -8.08 -21.62 -12.02
CA HIS A 356 -7.33 -21.36 -13.26
C HIS A 356 -5.94 -22.02 -13.30
N SER A 357 -5.49 -22.60 -12.19
CA SER A 357 -4.19 -23.25 -12.10
C SER A 357 -4.27 -24.75 -12.40
N THR A 358 -3.19 -25.32 -12.92
CA THR A 358 -3.16 -26.75 -13.30
C THR A 358 -2.71 -27.68 -12.17
N SER A 359 -2.32 -27.19 -10.98
CA SER A 359 -1.53 -28.07 -10.15
C SER A 359 -1.46 -27.86 -8.65
N LYS A 360 -2.09 -26.86 -8.01
CA LYS A 360 -1.86 -26.65 -6.58
C LYS A 360 -3.08 -26.15 -5.84
N SER A 361 -3.39 -26.81 -4.72
CA SER A 361 -4.34 -26.34 -3.75
C SER A 361 -3.84 -25.07 -3.05
N LEU A 362 -4.66 -24.04 -3.03
CA LEU A 362 -4.46 -22.79 -2.28
C LEU A 362 -5.25 -22.81 -0.97
N ARG A 363 -5.32 -23.99 -0.36
CA ARG A 363 -6.12 -24.26 0.85
C ARG A 363 -5.24 -24.41 2.08
N ALA A 364 -5.84 -24.19 3.25
CA ALA A 364 -5.28 -24.49 4.56
C ALA A 364 -6.03 -25.64 5.22
N TRP A 365 -5.38 -26.33 6.14
CA TRP A 365 -5.98 -27.34 6.96
C TRP A 365 -6.41 -26.74 8.31
N ARG A 366 -7.65 -27.05 8.75
CA ARG A 366 -8.18 -26.72 10.06
C ARG A 366 -8.41 -28.01 10.83
N ASP A 367 -7.80 -28.16 12.00
CA ASP A 367 -8.08 -29.25 12.91
C ASP A 367 -9.39 -28.97 13.65
N PHE A 368 -10.22 -30.00 13.80
CA PHE A 368 -11.38 -29.92 14.69
C PHE A 368 -10.93 -30.11 16.15
N GLU A 369 -11.56 -29.43 17.08
CA GLU A 369 -11.31 -29.63 18.52
C GLU A 369 -11.47 -31.10 18.96
N SER A 370 -12.40 -31.84 18.34
CA SER A 370 -12.54 -33.26 18.45
C SER A 370 -12.94 -33.85 17.10
N PRO A 371 -12.44 -35.05 16.74
CA PRO A 371 -12.78 -35.67 15.47
C PRO A 371 -14.30 -35.79 15.31
N ARG A 372 -14.80 -35.36 14.14
CA ARG A 372 -16.23 -35.43 13.79
C ARG A 372 -16.51 -36.74 13.05
N LYS A 373 -17.67 -37.32 13.32
CA LYS A 373 -18.15 -38.45 12.54
C LYS A 373 -18.88 -37.93 11.31
N GLU A 374 -18.38 -38.26 10.15
CA GLU A 374 -19.03 -37.99 8.88
C GLU A 374 -19.59 -39.26 8.29
N VAL A 375 -20.86 -39.17 7.90
CA VAL A 375 -21.54 -40.24 7.20
C VAL A 375 -21.49 -39.94 5.71
N ARG A 376 -20.76 -40.77 4.95
CA ARG A 376 -20.69 -40.63 3.50
C ARG A 376 -21.03 -41.92 2.77
N GLU A 377 -21.69 -41.78 1.62
CA GLU A 377 -21.81 -42.88 0.68
C GLU A 377 -20.48 -43.14 -0.02
N VAL A 378 -20.16 -44.37 -0.25
CA VAL A 378 -18.99 -44.80 -1.03
C VAL A 378 -19.41 -45.93 -1.96
N LEU A 379 -18.68 -46.08 -3.07
CA LEU A 379 -18.76 -47.27 -3.92
C LEU A 379 -17.90 -48.37 -3.31
N ALA A 380 -18.50 -49.28 -2.57
CA ALA A 380 -17.81 -50.43 -1.98
C ALA A 380 -17.49 -51.46 -3.09
N PRO A 381 -16.21 -51.80 -3.31
CA PRO A 381 -15.82 -52.75 -4.33
C PRO A 381 -16.25 -54.18 -3.97
N ASN A 382 -16.87 -54.87 -4.92
CA ASN A 382 -17.14 -56.31 -4.81
C ASN A 382 -15.87 -57.08 -5.22
N THR A 383 -15.00 -57.34 -4.23
CA THR A 383 -13.72 -58.02 -4.45
C THR A 383 -13.87 -59.44 -4.97
N ALA A 384 -15.02 -60.10 -4.74
CA ALA A 384 -15.30 -61.44 -5.25
C ALA A 384 -15.54 -61.44 -6.79
N VAL A 385 -15.91 -60.31 -7.36
CA VAL A 385 -16.06 -60.14 -8.82
C VAL A 385 -14.79 -59.51 -9.40
N ILE A 386 -14.27 -58.42 -8.81
CA ILE A 386 -13.11 -57.68 -9.30
C ILE A 386 -11.85 -58.54 -9.29
N GLY A 387 -11.61 -59.32 -8.23
CA GLY A 387 -10.41 -60.15 -8.10
C GLY A 387 -10.22 -61.15 -9.21
N PRO A 388 -11.17 -62.09 -9.48
CA PRO A 388 -11.07 -63.03 -10.58
C PRO A 388 -11.03 -62.38 -11.97
N THR A 389 -11.77 -61.28 -12.15
CA THR A 389 -11.87 -60.60 -13.46
C THR A 389 -10.59 -59.87 -13.85
N PHE A 390 -9.98 -59.14 -12.91
CA PHE A 390 -8.85 -58.26 -13.23
C PHE A 390 -7.50 -58.71 -12.65
N LYS A 391 -7.48 -59.79 -11.86
CA LYS A 391 -6.26 -60.44 -11.32
C LYS A 391 -5.26 -59.43 -10.75
N GLY A 392 -4.12 -59.26 -11.36
CA GLY A 392 -3.05 -58.37 -10.90
C GLY A 392 -3.41 -56.87 -10.85
N GLN A 393 -4.48 -56.44 -11.54
CA GLN A 393 -4.96 -55.06 -11.51
C GLN A 393 -6.04 -54.81 -10.44
N ALA A 394 -6.56 -55.83 -9.81
CA ALA A 394 -7.66 -55.72 -8.86
C ALA A 394 -7.36 -54.74 -7.70
N GLY A 395 -6.13 -54.76 -7.17
CA GLY A 395 -5.72 -53.83 -6.11
C GLY A 395 -5.75 -52.37 -6.55
N ALA A 396 -5.30 -52.05 -7.77
CA ALA A 396 -5.31 -50.71 -8.33
C ALA A 396 -6.77 -50.22 -8.53
N ILE A 397 -7.68 -51.10 -8.97
CA ILE A 397 -9.11 -50.77 -9.15
C ILE A 397 -9.77 -50.47 -7.80
N VAL A 398 -9.52 -51.28 -6.77
CA VAL A 398 -10.04 -51.06 -5.42
C VAL A 398 -9.55 -49.72 -4.85
N THR A 399 -8.26 -49.42 -5.03
CA THR A 399 -7.67 -48.16 -4.59
C THR A 399 -8.29 -46.97 -5.35
N ALA A 400 -8.45 -47.07 -6.66
CA ALA A 400 -9.04 -46.00 -7.47
C ALA A 400 -10.53 -45.78 -7.14
N LEU A 401 -11.32 -46.84 -6.90
CA LEU A 401 -12.69 -46.71 -6.45
C LEU A 401 -12.79 -46.01 -5.09
N GLY A 402 -11.88 -46.32 -4.17
CA GLY A 402 -11.82 -45.66 -2.84
C GLY A 402 -11.40 -44.18 -2.88
N ALA A 403 -10.78 -43.74 -3.96
CA ALA A 403 -10.35 -42.38 -4.17
C ALA A 403 -11.39 -41.50 -4.91
N LEU A 404 -12.51 -42.07 -5.35
CA LEU A 404 -13.56 -41.31 -6.02
C LEU A 404 -14.24 -40.33 -5.06
N THR A 405 -14.27 -39.07 -5.46
CA THR A 405 -15.00 -37.99 -4.78
C THR A 405 -16.45 -37.89 -5.24
N GLU A 406 -16.71 -38.22 -6.51
CA GLU A 406 -18.05 -38.35 -7.08
C GLU A 406 -18.41 -39.83 -7.23
N LEU A 407 -19.64 -40.16 -7.00
CA LEU A 407 -20.13 -41.55 -7.05
C LEU A 407 -20.94 -41.76 -8.34
N PRO A 408 -20.30 -42.07 -9.47
CA PRO A 408 -20.99 -42.29 -10.73
C PRO A 408 -21.87 -43.53 -10.66
N GLU A 409 -22.96 -43.51 -11.44
CA GLU A 409 -23.81 -44.69 -11.61
C GLU A 409 -23.15 -45.70 -12.55
N PRO A 410 -23.04 -46.98 -12.16
CA PRO A 410 -22.52 -48.01 -13.06
C PRO A 410 -23.51 -48.30 -14.23
N PRO A 411 -22.98 -48.57 -15.47
CA PRO A 411 -21.56 -48.72 -15.81
C PRO A 411 -20.84 -47.39 -16.05
N PHE A 412 -19.58 -47.29 -15.60
CA PHE A 412 -18.75 -46.13 -15.84
C PHE A 412 -17.28 -46.52 -16.09
N ILE A 413 -16.51 -45.64 -16.69
CA ILE A 413 -15.06 -45.82 -16.94
C ILE A 413 -14.26 -45.29 -15.77
N LEU A 414 -13.47 -46.16 -15.14
CA LEU A 414 -12.55 -45.80 -14.07
C LEU A 414 -11.14 -45.65 -14.62
N ASN A 415 -10.49 -44.50 -14.38
CA ASN A 415 -9.10 -44.26 -14.74
C ASN A 415 -8.20 -44.78 -13.62
N LEU A 416 -7.20 -45.58 -13.98
CA LEU A 416 -6.21 -46.10 -13.06
C LEU A 416 -4.90 -45.30 -13.09
N ALA A 417 -4.16 -45.34 -11.99
CA ALA A 417 -2.80 -44.80 -11.95
C ALA A 417 -1.94 -45.54 -12.99
N GLY A 418 -1.44 -44.80 -14.01
CA GLY A 418 -0.69 -45.39 -15.13
C GLY A 418 -1.38 -45.26 -16.48
N GLY A 419 -2.56 -44.60 -16.53
CA GLY A 419 -3.24 -44.23 -17.79
C GLY A 419 -4.08 -45.33 -18.42
N SER A 420 -4.22 -46.50 -17.79
CA SER A 420 -5.17 -47.52 -18.22
C SER A 420 -6.56 -47.22 -17.67
N THR A 421 -7.58 -47.64 -18.42
CA THR A 421 -8.99 -47.48 -18.06
C THR A 421 -9.66 -48.84 -17.87
N VAL A 422 -10.64 -48.88 -16.98
CA VAL A 422 -11.45 -50.10 -16.69
C VAL A 422 -12.92 -49.70 -16.64
N GLU A 423 -13.78 -50.51 -17.26
CA GLU A 423 -15.22 -50.34 -17.16
C GLU A 423 -15.70 -51.02 -15.86
N ILE A 424 -16.37 -50.26 -15.02
CA ILE A 424 -16.97 -50.74 -13.77
C ILE A 424 -18.45 -51.01 -14.00
N THR A 425 -18.86 -52.30 -13.87
CA THR A 425 -20.23 -52.73 -14.02
C THR A 425 -20.99 -52.71 -12.68
N PRO A 426 -22.34 -52.76 -12.69
CA PRO A 426 -23.15 -52.79 -11.46
C PRO A 426 -22.82 -53.94 -10.48
N GLU A 427 -22.30 -55.05 -11.00
CA GLU A 427 -21.93 -56.23 -10.18
C GLU A 427 -20.61 -56.04 -9.42
N MET A 428 -19.80 -55.11 -9.88
CA MET A 428 -18.46 -54.86 -9.33
C MET A 428 -18.45 -53.90 -8.16
N VAL A 429 -19.53 -53.14 -7.94
CA VAL A 429 -19.62 -52.13 -6.88
C VAL A 429 -21.04 -52.14 -6.23
N SER A 430 -21.09 -51.71 -5.00
CA SER A 430 -22.35 -51.42 -4.31
C SER A 430 -22.25 -50.11 -3.57
N ARG A 431 -23.34 -49.35 -3.52
CA ARG A 431 -23.40 -48.14 -2.66
C ARG A 431 -23.47 -48.57 -1.21
N LYS A 432 -22.61 -47.97 -0.41
CA LYS A 432 -22.53 -48.28 1.04
C LYS A 432 -22.33 -47.00 1.82
N THR A 433 -23.11 -46.84 2.85
CA THR A 433 -22.92 -45.75 3.81
C THR A 433 -21.84 -46.17 4.82
N ILE A 434 -20.81 -45.37 4.97
CA ILE A 434 -19.77 -45.58 5.97
C ILE A 434 -19.69 -44.39 6.90
N GLU A 435 -19.42 -44.64 8.16
CA GLU A 435 -19.07 -43.61 9.15
C GLU A 435 -17.55 -43.49 9.18
N THR A 436 -17.04 -42.29 8.90
CA THR A 436 -15.59 -42.00 8.91
C THR A 436 -15.32 -40.94 9.97
N SER A 437 -14.30 -41.12 10.78
CA SER A 437 -13.86 -40.11 11.73
C SER A 437 -12.92 -39.14 10.98
N VAL A 438 -13.28 -37.86 10.94
CA VAL A 438 -12.52 -36.79 10.27
C VAL A 438 -11.97 -35.89 11.33
N ALA A 439 -10.62 -35.70 11.31
CA ALA A 439 -9.90 -34.90 12.30
C ALA A 439 -9.88 -33.41 11.99
N GLY A 440 -10.21 -33.01 10.77
CA GLY A 440 -10.20 -31.64 10.31
C GLY A 440 -10.70 -31.51 8.88
N GLU A 441 -10.60 -30.34 8.32
CA GLU A 441 -11.05 -30.03 6.96
C GLU A 441 -10.09 -29.11 6.20
N TRP A 442 -10.12 -29.20 4.87
CA TRP A 442 -9.47 -28.26 3.99
C TRP A 442 -10.41 -27.10 3.66
N PHE A 443 -9.98 -25.87 3.90
CA PHE A 443 -10.73 -24.67 3.57
C PHE A 443 -9.85 -23.67 2.82
N THR A 444 -10.45 -22.70 2.14
CA THR A 444 -9.72 -21.60 1.51
C THR A 444 -9.64 -20.44 2.51
N PRO A 445 -8.45 -19.97 2.88
CA PRO A 445 -8.30 -18.83 3.80
C PRO A 445 -8.95 -17.56 3.26
N HIS A 446 -9.44 -16.72 4.16
CA HIS A 446 -9.76 -15.33 3.82
C HIS A 446 -8.49 -14.48 3.83
N VAL A 447 -8.53 -13.41 3.08
CA VAL A 447 -7.43 -12.46 2.94
C VAL A 447 -7.88 -11.07 3.39
N ILE A 448 -7.10 -10.47 4.28
CA ILE A 448 -7.24 -9.05 4.62
C ILE A 448 -6.08 -8.33 3.97
N GLU A 449 -6.39 -7.33 3.15
CA GLU A 449 -5.44 -6.57 2.35
C GLU A 449 -5.42 -5.10 2.77
N PRO A 450 -4.35 -4.59 3.37
CA PRO A 450 -4.02 -3.16 3.36
C PRO A 450 -3.10 -2.83 2.18
N ALA A 451 -3.54 -1.93 1.31
CA ALA A 451 -2.85 -1.46 0.11
C ALA A 451 -2.50 0.02 0.23
N PHE A 452 -1.22 0.37 0.13
CA PHE A 452 -0.67 1.70 0.39
C PHE A 452 -0.20 2.37 -0.89
N GLY A 453 -0.76 3.53 -1.22
CA GLY A 453 -0.25 4.43 -2.25
C GLY A 453 0.92 5.27 -1.72
N ILE A 454 2.14 4.76 -1.81
CA ILE A 454 3.33 5.38 -1.20
C ILE A 454 3.57 6.80 -1.73
N ASP A 455 3.37 7.05 -3.03
CA ASP A 455 3.56 8.39 -3.61
C ASP A 455 2.52 9.38 -3.07
N ARG A 456 1.28 8.94 -2.86
CA ARG A 456 0.22 9.77 -2.24
C ARG A 456 0.56 10.12 -0.80
N ILE A 457 1.07 9.14 -0.03
CA ILE A 457 1.51 9.36 1.36
C ILE A 457 2.68 10.34 1.39
N ILE A 458 3.69 10.18 0.54
CA ILE A 458 4.84 11.10 0.45
C ILE A 458 4.38 12.51 0.11
N TRP A 459 3.41 12.65 -0.83
CA TRP A 459 2.84 13.94 -1.14
C TRP A 459 2.27 14.64 0.10
N HIS A 460 1.47 13.92 0.90
CA HIS A 460 0.89 14.48 2.13
C HIS A 460 1.94 14.73 3.22
N ILE A 461 2.98 13.90 3.33
CA ILE A 461 4.12 14.20 4.21
C ILE A 461 4.76 15.53 3.83
N LEU A 462 5.01 15.77 2.54
CA LEU A 462 5.62 17.01 2.06
C LEU A 462 4.68 18.21 2.26
N ASP A 463 3.38 18.05 1.97
CA ASP A 463 2.37 19.08 2.15
C ASP A 463 2.19 19.46 3.62
N HIS A 464 2.04 18.50 4.53
CA HIS A 464 1.87 18.75 5.97
C HIS A 464 3.13 19.32 6.63
N SER A 465 4.31 18.95 6.13
CA SER A 465 5.59 19.40 6.66
C SER A 465 5.99 20.79 6.19
N TYR A 466 5.39 21.29 5.12
CA TYR A 466 5.76 22.57 4.53
C TYR A 466 5.29 23.74 5.40
N SER A 467 6.21 24.60 5.77
CA SER A 467 5.93 25.82 6.51
C SER A 467 6.79 26.98 6.04
N GLU A 468 6.23 28.19 6.05
CA GLU A 468 6.91 29.45 5.81
C GLU A 468 6.94 30.23 7.13
N ILE A 469 8.09 30.76 7.45
CA ILE A 469 8.30 31.60 8.61
C ILE A 469 9.00 32.90 8.20
N GLU A 470 8.70 33.99 8.83
CA GLU A 470 9.41 35.25 8.67
C GLU A 470 10.60 35.29 9.64
N LYS A 471 11.80 35.55 9.12
CA LYS A 471 13.01 35.71 9.91
C LYS A 471 13.77 36.93 9.44
N SER A 472 13.90 37.92 10.33
CA SER A 472 14.63 39.18 10.05
C SER A 472 14.11 39.94 8.82
N GLY A 473 12.79 39.85 8.54
CA GLY A 473 12.17 40.52 7.40
C GLY A 473 12.28 39.76 6.06
N GLU A 474 12.83 38.53 6.10
CA GLU A 474 12.90 37.65 4.93
C GLU A 474 12.01 36.42 5.12
N GLU A 475 11.34 35.97 4.06
CA GLU A 475 10.59 34.71 4.04
C GLU A 475 11.56 33.54 4.08
N TYR A 476 11.29 32.57 4.94
CA TYR A 476 12.13 31.41 5.19
C TYR A 476 11.28 30.14 5.16
N THR A 477 11.65 29.21 4.29
CA THR A 477 10.94 27.95 4.10
C THR A 477 11.55 26.82 4.92
N VAL A 478 10.72 26.02 5.56
CA VAL A 478 11.12 24.85 6.35
C VAL A 478 10.23 23.66 6.01
N LEU A 479 10.83 22.51 5.70
CA LEU A 479 10.14 21.22 5.73
C LEU A 479 10.31 20.58 7.10
N ARG A 480 9.21 20.50 7.86
CA ARG A 480 9.20 19.89 9.21
C ARG A 480 8.95 18.38 9.12
N LEU A 481 9.77 17.70 8.35
CA LEU A 481 9.70 16.23 8.24
C LEU A 481 9.94 15.58 9.60
N ALA A 482 9.22 14.50 9.90
CA ALA A 482 9.56 13.62 11.00
C ALA A 482 10.99 13.08 10.82
N GLU A 483 11.71 12.85 11.91
CA GLU A 483 13.10 12.35 11.85
C GLU A 483 13.18 11.01 11.09
N SER A 484 12.16 10.16 11.23
CA SER A 484 12.04 8.87 10.58
C SER A 484 12.06 8.94 9.04
N VAL A 485 11.59 10.04 8.43
CA VAL A 485 11.49 10.22 6.97
C VAL A 485 12.44 11.28 6.42
N ALA A 486 13.21 11.94 7.27
CA ALA A 486 14.19 12.93 6.85
C ALA A 486 15.24 12.31 5.90
N PRO A 487 15.67 13.03 4.85
CA PRO A 487 16.60 12.50 3.85
C PRO A 487 17.99 12.19 4.44
N SER A 488 18.36 12.87 5.51
CA SER A 488 19.57 12.62 6.31
C SER A 488 19.27 12.99 7.76
N ASP A 489 19.94 12.32 8.69
CA ASP A 489 19.70 12.51 10.12
C ASP A 489 20.37 13.79 10.62
N VAL A 490 21.53 14.14 10.03
CA VAL A 490 22.31 15.30 10.44
C VAL A 490 23.09 15.90 9.28
N ILE A 491 23.30 17.23 9.33
CA ILE A 491 24.22 17.92 8.41
C ILE A 491 25.38 18.55 9.17
N ILE A 492 26.59 18.38 8.67
CA ILE A 492 27.81 18.93 9.24
C ILE A 492 28.21 20.18 8.46
N LEU A 493 28.39 21.29 9.16
CA LEU A 493 28.61 22.62 8.60
C LEU A 493 29.90 23.23 9.17
N PRO A 494 31.07 23.12 8.52
CA PRO A 494 32.25 23.87 8.97
C PRO A 494 32.00 25.35 8.75
N LEU A 495 32.26 26.21 9.76
CA LEU A 495 32.09 27.66 9.62
C LEU A 495 32.89 28.20 8.44
N PHE A 496 34.13 27.71 8.28
CA PHE A 496 35.00 27.95 7.12
C PHE A 496 35.71 26.63 6.74
N ASP A 497 36.04 26.46 5.46
CA ASP A 497 36.86 25.31 5.01
C ASP A 497 38.36 25.64 5.10
N LYS A 498 38.80 26.18 6.22
CA LYS A 498 40.18 26.54 6.53
C LYS A 498 40.46 26.36 8.02
N ASP A 499 41.68 26.63 8.46
CA ASP A 499 42.12 26.59 9.86
C ASP A 499 41.79 25.26 10.58
N GLY A 500 41.78 24.15 9.84
CA GLY A 500 41.49 22.81 10.36
C GLY A 500 40.01 22.43 10.47
N MET A 501 39.07 23.38 10.44
CA MET A 501 37.62 23.14 10.61
C MET A 501 37.08 22.22 9.53
N GLY A 502 37.41 22.42 8.24
CA GLY A 502 36.95 21.55 7.17
C GLY A 502 37.45 20.10 7.32
N ARG A 503 38.66 19.90 7.85
CA ARG A 503 39.19 18.55 8.13
C ARG A 503 38.45 17.87 9.28
N ILE A 504 38.15 18.59 10.36
CA ILE A 504 37.37 18.09 11.49
C ILE A 504 35.96 17.73 11.00
N ALA A 505 35.32 18.60 10.23
CA ALA A 505 33.99 18.37 9.69
C ALA A 505 33.93 17.11 8.82
N ARG A 506 34.88 16.91 7.91
CA ARG A 506 34.98 15.67 7.12
C ARG A 506 35.15 14.43 7.99
N LYS A 507 36.10 14.46 8.93
CA LYS A 507 36.33 13.36 9.86
C LYS A 507 35.07 13.03 10.65
N LEU A 508 34.38 14.03 11.18
CA LEU A 508 33.13 13.85 11.92
C LEU A 508 32.03 13.24 11.04
N THR A 509 31.89 13.72 9.79
CA THR A 509 30.95 13.15 8.81
C THR A 509 31.25 11.67 8.55
N ASP A 510 32.52 11.32 8.36
CA ASP A 510 32.93 9.93 8.12
C ASP A 510 32.68 9.03 9.35
N GLN A 511 32.96 9.53 10.56
CA GLN A 511 32.68 8.82 11.80
C GLN A 511 31.18 8.55 11.98
N ILE A 512 30.32 9.55 11.76
CA ILE A 512 28.86 9.42 11.89
C ILE A 512 28.34 8.45 10.80
N ASN A 513 28.79 8.56 9.55
CA ASN A 513 28.41 7.64 8.48
C ASN A 513 28.93 6.21 8.70
N GLY A 514 29.91 6.03 9.56
CA GLY A 514 30.36 4.71 10.04
C GLY A 514 29.42 4.06 11.06
N LEU A 515 28.50 4.83 11.66
CA LEU A 515 27.45 4.29 12.51
C LEU A 515 26.38 3.58 11.66
N ARG A 516 25.84 2.49 12.17
CA ARG A 516 24.70 1.84 11.50
C ARG A 516 23.47 2.74 11.60
N MET A 517 22.72 2.83 10.50
CA MET A 517 21.42 3.49 10.42
C MET A 517 21.45 5.04 10.47
N ILE A 518 22.60 5.68 10.66
CA ILE A 518 22.71 7.15 10.69
C ILE A 518 23.36 7.66 9.41
N LYS A 519 22.81 8.74 8.86
CA LYS A 519 23.32 9.42 7.65
C LYS A 519 23.65 10.87 7.95
N ALA A 520 24.92 11.23 7.73
CA ALA A 520 25.40 12.60 7.80
C ALA A 520 25.72 13.15 6.42
N GLU A 521 25.36 14.41 6.19
CA GLU A 521 25.79 15.19 5.04
C GLU A 521 26.83 16.23 5.46
N LEU A 522 27.69 16.63 4.52
CA LEU A 522 28.63 17.73 4.69
C LEU A 522 28.32 18.81 3.68
N ASP A 523 28.10 20.05 4.16
CA ASP A 523 28.00 21.22 3.29
C ASP A 523 29.00 22.31 3.71
N ASN A 524 29.94 22.64 2.83
CA ASN A 524 30.94 23.68 3.02
C ASN A 524 30.81 24.84 1.99
N SER A 525 29.67 24.89 1.25
CA SER A 525 29.44 25.84 0.16
C SER A 525 28.69 27.10 0.62
N LYS A 526 29.13 28.29 0.20
CA LYS A 526 28.49 29.57 0.53
C LYS A 526 28.56 29.96 2.02
N SER A 527 27.74 30.91 2.47
CA SER A 527 27.68 31.35 3.87
C SER A 527 26.94 30.34 4.75
N ILE A 528 27.27 30.32 6.06
CA ILE A 528 26.66 29.42 7.02
C ILE A 528 25.13 29.58 7.07
N GLY A 529 24.60 30.81 7.00
CA GLY A 529 23.15 31.06 6.99
C GLY A 529 22.45 30.42 5.81
N ARG A 530 23.06 30.46 4.60
CA ARG A 530 22.49 29.80 3.42
C ARG A 530 22.53 28.28 3.50
N ARG A 531 23.50 27.71 4.22
CA ARG A 531 23.61 26.27 4.45
C ARG A 531 22.54 25.80 5.43
N TYR A 532 22.29 26.53 6.49
CA TYR A 532 21.15 26.27 7.39
C TYR A 532 19.82 26.32 6.62
N ALA A 533 19.61 27.37 5.80
CA ALA A 533 18.39 27.49 5.01
C ALA A 533 18.18 26.30 4.06
N ARG A 534 19.25 25.84 3.39
CA ARG A 534 19.17 24.62 2.55
C ARG A 534 18.82 23.37 3.35
N ALA A 535 19.45 23.18 4.51
CA ALA A 535 19.18 22.03 5.37
C ALA A 535 17.73 22.02 5.88
N ASP A 536 17.22 23.18 6.27
CA ASP A 536 15.83 23.34 6.72
C ASP A 536 14.82 23.12 5.58
N GLU A 537 15.11 23.60 4.35
CA GLU A 537 14.27 23.39 3.16
C GLU A 537 14.21 21.92 2.69
N ILE A 538 15.24 21.12 2.96
CA ILE A 538 15.22 19.68 2.63
C ILE A 538 14.82 18.80 3.84
N GLY A 539 14.53 19.41 4.97
CA GLY A 539 13.96 18.74 6.12
C GLY A 539 14.95 17.98 7.00
N ILE A 540 16.26 18.31 6.96
CA ILE A 540 17.23 17.67 7.87
C ILE A 540 16.98 18.18 9.30
N PRO A 541 16.77 17.29 10.31
CA PRO A 541 16.35 17.69 11.65
C PRO A 541 17.46 18.36 12.46
N TRP A 542 18.71 17.96 12.22
CA TRP A 542 19.85 18.37 13.02
C TRP A 542 20.99 18.96 12.20
N ALA A 543 21.56 20.08 12.65
CA ALA A 543 22.75 20.65 12.04
C ALA A 543 23.86 20.80 13.09
N ILE A 544 25.05 20.31 12.76
CA ILE A 544 26.23 20.38 13.61
C ILE A 544 27.24 21.36 12.97
N THR A 545 27.56 22.42 13.70
CA THR A 545 28.53 23.42 13.22
C THR A 545 29.89 23.22 13.87
N VAL A 546 30.91 23.11 13.02
CA VAL A 546 32.32 23.08 13.39
C VAL A 546 32.88 24.49 13.21
N ASP A 547 33.30 25.10 14.30
CA ASP A 547 33.77 26.48 14.37
C ASP A 547 35.19 26.59 14.98
N HIS A 548 35.67 27.82 15.24
CA HIS A 548 37.01 28.04 15.80
C HIS A 548 37.17 27.38 17.17
N THR A 549 36.17 27.48 18.03
CA THR A 549 36.18 26.86 19.40
C THR A 549 36.32 25.33 19.30
N THR A 550 35.72 24.72 18.25
CA THR A 550 35.86 23.27 18.02
C THR A 550 37.32 22.85 17.81
N THR A 551 38.14 23.70 17.23
CA THR A 551 39.59 23.40 17.03
C THR A 551 40.41 23.45 18.33
N GLU A 552 39.89 24.12 19.38
CA GLU A 552 40.54 24.29 20.65
C GLU A 552 40.10 23.24 21.71
N ASP A 553 38.79 22.97 21.78
CA ASP A 553 38.19 22.20 22.86
C ASP A 553 37.41 20.94 22.42
N SER A 554 37.40 20.63 21.12
CA SER A 554 36.66 19.48 20.57
C SER A 554 35.14 19.52 20.81
N THR A 555 34.55 20.70 21.01
CA THR A 555 33.11 20.87 21.13
C THR A 555 32.51 21.39 19.80
N VAL A 556 31.22 21.09 19.56
CA VAL A 556 30.49 21.54 18.36
C VAL A 556 29.17 22.18 18.75
N THR A 557 28.65 23.07 17.90
CA THR A 557 27.31 23.62 18.09
C THR A 557 26.29 22.73 17.37
N ILE A 558 25.30 22.24 18.11
CA ILE A 558 24.16 21.46 17.58
C ILE A 558 22.97 22.39 17.49
N ARG A 559 22.30 22.40 16.32
CA ARG A 559 21.07 23.17 16.10
C ARG A 559 19.94 22.22 15.71
N ARG A 560 18.80 22.35 16.39
CA ARG A 560 17.56 21.69 16.04
C ARG A 560 16.77 22.54 15.02
N ARG A 561 16.28 21.92 13.94
CA ARG A 561 15.52 22.59 12.87
C ARG A 561 14.24 23.25 13.38
N ASP A 562 13.45 22.55 14.19
CA ASP A 562 12.06 22.90 14.46
C ASP A 562 11.88 24.15 15.34
N ASP A 563 12.73 24.35 16.31
CA ASP A 563 12.71 25.54 17.20
C ASP A 563 13.96 26.41 17.09
N GLN A 564 14.91 26.00 16.25
CA GLN A 564 16.20 26.68 16.02
C GLN A 564 17.07 26.84 17.27
N LYS A 565 16.74 26.13 18.35
CA LYS A 565 17.59 26.10 19.56
C LYS A 565 18.95 25.52 19.23
N GLN A 566 19.95 26.06 19.92
CA GLN A 566 21.34 25.66 19.78
C GLN A 566 21.94 25.35 21.15
N ILE A 567 22.72 24.29 21.20
CA ILE A 567 23.56 23.94 22.35
C ILE A 567 24.97 23.65 21.88
N ARG A 568 25.91 23.65 22.84
CA ARG A 568 27.26 23.21 22.59
C ARG A 568 27.56 21.94 23.38
N ALA A 569 28.13 20.94 22.68
CA ALA A 569 28.44 19.63 23.24
C ALA A 569 29.77 19.10 22.73
N ASN A 570 30.38 18.18 23.47
CA ASN A 570 31.60 17.50 23.04
C ASN A 570 31.29 16.56 21.82
N ILE A 571 32.23 16.44 20.91
CA ILE A 571 32.07 15.61 19.69
C ILE A 571 31.76 14.14 20.05
N ASP A 572 32.43 13.58 21.08
CA ASP A 572 32.23 12.19 21.48
C ASP A 572 30.83 11.99 22.05
N ASP A 573 30.29 12.92 22.86
CA ASP A 573 28.93 12.89 23.38
C ASP A 573 27.88 12.94 22.24
N VAL A 574 28.16 13.74 21.20
CA VAL A 574 27.31 13.84 20.01
C VAL A 574 27.27 12.52 19.25
N ILE A 575 28.42 11.90 19.02
CA ILE A 575 28.52 10.61 18.33
C ILE A 575 27.79 9.53 19.13
N ASP A 576 27.99 9.48 20.44
CA ASP A 576 27.32 8.52 21.34
C ASP A 576 25.80 8.71 21.37
N SER A 577 25.32 9.95 21.38
CA SER A 577 23.88 10.25 21.35
C SER A 577 23.25 9.90 20.00
N LEU A 578 23.93 10.16 18.89
CA LEU A 578 23.52 9.72 17.56
C LEU A 578 23.47 8.19 17.47
N ALA A 579 24.48 7.49 17.96
CA ALA A 579 24.52 6.02 17.98
C ALA A 579 23.35 5.40 18.76
N LYS A 580 22.81 6.11 19.75
CA LYS A 580 21.63 5.73 20.54
C LYS A 580 20.30 6.22 19.93
N GLY A 581 20.34 6.94 18.80
CA GLY A 581 19.17 7.53 18.15
C GLY A 581 18.48 8.62 18.99
N ASN A 582 19.20 9.29 19.87
CA ASN A 582 18.60 10.27 20.80
C ASN A 582 19.45 11.53 20.97
N LEU A 583 19.65 12.27 19.89
CA LEU A 583 20.36 13.55 19.93
C LEU A 583 19.60 14.61 20.76
N SER A 584 18.27 14.48 20.85
CA SER A 584 17.43 15.36 21.68
C SER A 584 17.79 15.31 23.17
N SER A 585 18.40 14.22 23.66
CA SER A 585 18.81 14.10 25.08
C SER A 585 19.92 15.06 25.49
N LEU A 586 20.58 15.70 24.55
CA LEU A 586 21.60 16.72 24.81
C LEU A 586 21.01 18.10 25.05
N PHE A 587 19.69 18.33 24.75
CA PHE A 587 18.97 19.59 24.93
C PHE A 587 18.22 19.68 26.25
#